data_5b200ae690429288b677d988f40c40d2
#
_entry.id   5b200ae690429288b677d988f40c40d2
#
_cell.length_a   1.000
_cell.length_b   1.000
_cell.length_c   1.000
_cell.angle_alpha   90.00
_cell.angle_beta   90.00
_cell.angle_gamma   90.00
#
_symmetry.space_group_name_H-M   'P 1'
#
loop_
_entity.id
_entity.type
_entity.pdbx_description
1 polymer ?
#
loop_
_entity_poly.entity_id
_entity_poly.type
_entity_poly.pdbx_seq_one_letter_code
_entity_poly.pdbx_strand_id
1 'polypeptide(L)'
;MITPITLAALLQRFFTLMQQRQASPHTISSYRDSFRQFLKFVQQRLRKPPSRLTFEEIDAPLIVAFLDDLEKHQGASVRSRNLRLTAIHSFFRFAAFEAPSHSAQIQRVLAIPSKRFTRTLVQFLTRPEVDALLAAPDQLTWSGRRDHAFLLVAVQTGLRLSEMTGLKREDLIVGAGAHLRVVGKGRKERCTPLAQSTLAVLKAWLREPQRGDDDVLFPSAKGERLSVHGVQYLLTKHRMAACKVCPSLKEKRVTVHRLRHTMAMDLLQAGVDRSVIALWLGHESVDTTQIYLEATLAMKERALAKTLPPNGRPGRYQPGDQLLGFLNSL
;
A
#
# COMPACT_ATOMS: atom_id res chain seq x y z
N MET A 1 11.54 41.16 24.61
CA MET A 1 10.39 40.23 24.75
C MET A 1 10.36 39.36 23.50
N ILE A 2 10.65 38.05 23.62
CA ILE A 2 10.58 37.12 22.49
C ILE A 2 9.07 36.89 22.22
N THR A 3 8.61 37.24 21.05
CA THR A 3 7.20 37.01 20.63
C THR A 3 6.94 35.51 20.69
N PRO A 4 5.89 35.05 21.37
CA PRO A 4 5.58 33.61 21.45
C PRO A 4 5.38 33.05 20.04
N ILE A 5 6.08 31.97 19.74
CA ILE A 5 5.96 31.32 18.42
C ILE A 5 4.57 30.71 18.32
N THR A 6 3.75 31.22 17.39
CA THR A 6 2.41 30.69 17.18
C THR A 6 2.47 29.31 16.52
N LEU A 7 1.58 28.40 16.93
CA LEU A 7 1.46 27.08 16.31
C LEU A 7 1.20 27.19 14.79
N ALA A 8 0.41 28.19 14.39
CA ALA A 8 0.08 28.43 12.98
C ALA A 8 1.32 28.72 12.14
N ALA A 9 2.23 29.58 12.61
CA ALA A 9 3.47 29.92 11.90
C ALA A 9 4.38 28.69 11.75
N LEU A 10 4.53 27.88 12.81
CA LEU A 10 5.33 26.65 12.75
C LEU A 10 4.72 25.62 11.77
N LEU A 11 3.41 25.44 11.79
CA LEU A 11 2.75 24.52 10.85
C LEU A 11 2.90 24.97 9.40
N GLN A 12 2.75 26.27 9.13
CA GLN A 12 2.98 26.83 7.80
C GLN A 12 4.41 26.53 7.30
N ARG A 13 5.42 26.83 8.12
CA ARG A 13 6.83 26.57 7.80
C ARG A 13 7.09 25.07 7.58
N PHE A 14 6.48 24.21 8.40
CA PHE A 14 6.60 22.76 8.25
C PHE A 14 6.05 22.27 6.90
N PHE A 15 4.85 22.69 6.50
CA PHE A 15 4.28 22.31 5.21
C PHE A 15 5.04 22.91 4.03
N THR A 16 5.56 24.14 4.14
CA THR A 16 6.44 24.73 3.14
C THR A 16 7.72 23.91 2.98
N LEU A 17 8.34 23.49 4.08
CA LEU A 17 9.53 22.62 4.03
C LEU A 17 9.23 21.27 3.38
N MET A 18 8.06 20.67 3.66
CA MET A 18 7.64 19.41 2.99
C MET A 18 7.51 19.58 1.48
N GLN A 19 6.99 20.72 1.01
CA GLN A 19 6.89 21.05 -0.41
C GLN A 19 8.29 21.25 -1.03
N GLN A 20 9.16 22.01 -0.39
CA GLN A 20 10.54 22.23 -0.83
C GLN A 20 11.34 20.92 -0.92
N ARG A 21 11.14 20.00 0.02
CA ARG A 21 11.73 18.64 0.00
C ARG A 21 11.03 17.70 -0.99
N GLN A 22 10.11 18.21 -1.79
CA GLN A 22 9.35 17.42 -2.78
C GLN A 22 8.68 16.16 -2.17
N ALA A 23 8.19 16.28 -0.92
CA ALA A 23 7.40 15.21 -0.32
C ALA A 23 6.20 14.88 -1.21
N SER A 24 5.80 13.59 -1.26
CA SER A 24 4.71 13.19 -2.15
C SER A 24 3.41 13.94 -1.81
N PRO A 25 2.57 14.32 -2.81
CA PRO A 25 1.29 14.97 -2.58
C PRO A 25 0.39 14.18 -1.61
N HIS A 26 0.45 12.86 -1.66
CA HIS A 26 -0.29 11.98 -0.74
C HIS A 26 0.21 12.10 0.71
N THR A 27 1.52 12.23 0.92
CA THR A 27 2.09 12.43 2.27
C THR A 27 1.65 13.77 2.83
N ILE A 28 1.76 14.84 2.03
CA ILE A 28 1.32 16.19 2.42
C ILE A 28 -0.19 16.19 2.76
N SER A 29 -1.01 15.57 1.91
CA SER A 29 -2.46 15.47 2.15
C SER A 29 -2.77 14.68 3.42
N SER A 30 -2.12 13.54 3.66
CA SER A 30 -2.30 12.72 4.86
C SER A 30 -1.91 13.48 6.13
N TYR A 31 -0.83 14.25 6.10
CA TYR A 31 -0.39 15.05 7.23
C TYR A 31 -1.34 16.24 7.46
N ARG A 32 -1.74 16.94 6.39
CA ARG A 32 -2.75 18.01 6.46
C ARG A 32 -4.04 17.51 7.11
N ASP A 33 -4.54 16.35 6.71
CA ASP A 33 -5.77 15.78 7.26
C ASP A 33 -5.59 15.36 8.72
N SER A 34 -4.39 14.90 9.10
CA SER A 34 -4.04 14.60 10.50
C SER A 34 -4.09 15.87 11.36
N PHE A 35 -3.47 16.96 10.91
CA PHE A 35 -3.50 18.23 11.64
C PHE A 35 -4.89 18.88 11.64
N ARG A 36 -5.67 18.74 10.57
CA ARG A 36 -7.06 19.21 10.56
C ARG A 36 -7.91 18.53 11.65
N GLN A 37 -7.78 17.21 11.79
CA GLN A 37 -8.49 16.47 12.84
C GLN A 37 -7.99 16.88 14.24
N PHE A 38 -6.67 16.96 14.40
CA PHE A 38 -6.06 17.37 15.66
C PHE A 38 -6.49 18.77 16.09
N LEU A 39 -6.42 19.76 15.20
CA LEU A 39 -6.80 21.13 15.51
C LEU A 39 -8.30 21.27 15.83
N LYS A 40 -9.17 20.49 15.18
CA LYS A 40 -10.60 20.43 15.54
C LYS A 40 -10.80 19.91 16.96
N PHE A 41 -10.11 18.84 17.32
CA PHE A 41 -10.14 18.28 18.68
C PHE A 41 -9.65 19.30 19.71
N VAL A 42 -8.51 19.95 19.47
CA VAL A 42 -7.92 20.95 20.35
C VAL A 42 -8.86 22.14 20.53
N GLN A 43 -9.48 22.63 19.44
CA GLN A 43 -10.46 23.71 19.50
C GLN A 43 -11.65 23.37 20.40
N GLN A 44 -12.17 22.17 20.30
CA GLN A 44 -13.27 21.71 21.16
C GLN A 44 -12.84 21.57 22.63
N ARG A 45 -11.64 21.05 22.85
CA ARG A 45 -11.11 20.77 24.19
C ARG A 45 -10.73 22.03 24.96
N LEU A 46 -10.04 22.96 24.29
CA LEU A 46 -9.55 24.20 24.91
C LEU A 46 -10.52 25.40 24.72
N ARG A 47 -11.58 25.23 23.93
CA ARG A 47 -12.53 26.31 23.56
C ARG A 47 -11.81 27.53 22.97
N LYS A 48 -10.71 27.30 22.25
CA LYS A 48 -9.84 28.33 21.70
C LYS A 48 -9.65 28.10 20.19
N PRO A 49 -9.80 29.14 19.35
CA PRO A 49 -9.61 28.96 17.90
C PRO A 49 -8.18 28.60 17.57
N PRO A 50 -7.92 27.74 16.55
CA PRO A 50 -6.59 27.30 16.17
C PRO A 50 -5.59 28.41 15.90
N SER A 51 -6.05 29.57 15.41
CA SER A 51 -5.22 30.75 15.14
C SER A 51 -4.62 31.40 16.39
N ARG A 52 -5.18 31.14 17.56
CA ARG A 52 -4.72 31.69 18.86
C ARG A 52 -3.95 30.66 19.69
N LEU A 53 -3.76 29.43 19.17
CA LEU A 53 -2.99 28.41 19.88
C LEU A 53 -1.50 28.73 19.84
N THR A 54 -0.86 28.63 21.01
CA THR A 54 0.60 28.70 21.14
C THR A 54 1.19 27.30 21.03
N PHE A 55 2.49 27.21 20.74
CA PHE A 55 3.18 25.93 20.68
C PHE A 55 3.21 25.21 22.03
N GLU A 56 3.30 25.98 23.12
CA GLU A 56 3.33 25.49 24.51
C GLU A 56 2.06 24.75 24.93
N GLU A 57 0.91 25.16 24.38
CA GLU A 57 -0.38 24.53 24.68
C GLU A 57 -0.52 23.13 24.07
N ILE A 58 0.38 22.76 23.13
CA ILE A 58 0.34 21.46 22.44
C ILE A 58 1.31 20.52 23.13
N ASP A 59 0.91 20.00 24.25
CA ASP A 59 1.73 19.10 25.08
C ASP A 59 1.43 17.60 24.85
N ALA A 60 2.23 16.74 25.48
CA ALA A 60 2.07 15.30 25.34
C ALA A 60 0.72 14.78 25.90
N PRO A 61 0.21 15.23 27.08
CA PRO A 61 -1.13 14.88 27.55
C PRO A 61 -2.25 15.19 26.57
N LEU A 62 -2.23 16.39 25.95
CA LEU A 62 -3.24 16.80 24.96
C LEU A 62 -3.21 15.92 23.72
N ILE A 63 -2.01 15.58 23.23
CA ILE A 63 -1.83 14.68 22.09
C ILE A 63 -2.31 13.26 22.41
N VAL A 64 -2.01 12.74 23.61
CA VAL A 64 -2.51 11.43 24.05
C VAL A 64 -4.03 11.43 24.13
N ALA A 65 -4.64 12.49 24.69
CA ALA A 65 -6.09 12.65 24.74
C ALA A 65 -6.72 12.65 23.33
N PHE A 66 -6.10 13.31 22.34
CA PHE A 66 -6.53 13.26 20.96
C PHE A 66 -6.45 11.84 20.37
N LEU A 67 -5.36 11.13 20.60
CA LEU A 67 -5.17 9.77 20.10
C LEU A 67 -6.17 8.79 20.72
N ASP A 68 -6.54 9.00 21.98
CA ASP A 68 -7.56 8.23 22.69
C ASP A 68 -8.96 8.54 22.16
N ASP A 69 -9.25 9.80 21.87
CA ASP A 69 -10.53 10.24 21.26
C ASP A 69 -10.73 9.58 19.90
N LEU A 70 -9.68 9.52 19.06
CA LEU A 70 -9.74 8.84 17.76
C LEU A 70 -10.18 7.38 17.90
N GLU A 71 -9.66 6.66 18.88
CA GLU A 71 -9.99 5.24 19.07
C GLU A 71 -11.36 5.05 19.73
N LYS A 72 -11.64 5.78 20.83
CA LYS A 72 -12.81 5.56 21.67
C LYS A 72 -14.10 6.14 21.11
N HIS A 73 -14.00 7.34 20.49
CA HIS A 73 -15.19 8.06 20.03
C HIS A 73 -15.35 8.06 18.50
N GLN A 74 -14.24 8.00 17.75
CA GLN A 74 -14.30 8.03 16.30
C GLN A 74 -14.11 6.64 15.66
N GLY A 75 -13.89 5.57 16.47
CA GLY A 75 -13.74 4.19 15.98
C GLY A 75 -12.51 3.96 15.08
N ALA A 76 -11.47 4.82 15.21
CA ALA A 76 -10.29 4.69 14.40
C ALA A 76 -9.47 3.44 14.77
N SER A 77 -8.98 2.71 13.77
CA SER A 77 -8.09 1.59 14.01
C SER A 77 -6.76 2.04 14.63
N VAL A 78 -6.08 1.14 15.36
CA VAL A 78 -4.74 1.37 15.91
C VAL A 78 -3.76 1.83 14.83
N ARG A 79 -3.87 1.28 13.61
CA ARG A 79 -3.06 1.70 12.47
C ARG A 79 -3.32 3.16 12.08
N SER A 80 -4.59 3.58 12.04
CA SER A 80 -4.96 4.97 11.74
C SER A 80 -4.47 5.91 12.84
N ARG A 81 -4.64 5.53 14.12
CA ARG A 81 -4.12 6.27 15.28
C ARG A 81 -2.61 6.47 15.15
N ASN A 82 -1.85 5.42 14.87
CA ASN A 82 -0.40 5.48 14.72
C ASN A 82 0.02 6.35 13.52
N LEU A 83 -0.74 6.36 12.43
CA LEU A 83 -0.50 7.25 11.30
C LEU A 83 -0.63 8.72 11.69
N ARG A 84 -1.63 9.08 12.51
CA ARG A 84 -1.77 10.44 13.03
C ARG A 84 -0.61 10.83 13.96
N LEU A 85 -0.19 9.91 14.83
CA LEU A 85 0.97 10.11 15.69
C LEU A 85 2.25 10.33 14.86
N THR A 86 2.42 9.58 13.76
CA THR A 86 3.58 9.76 12.85
C THR A 86 3.62 11.18 12.25
N ALA A 87 2.47 11.73 11.86
CA ALA A 87 2.40 13.11 11.36
C ALA A 87 2.78 14.12 12.45
N ILE A 88 2.27 13.93 13.67
CA ILE A 88 2.61 14.75 14.84
C ILE A 88 4.10 14.67 15.16
N HIS A 89 4.66 13.46 15.25
CA HIS A 89 6.10 13.27 15.49
C HIS A 89 6.97 13.93 14.40
N SER A 90 6.57 13.86 13.15
CA SER A 90 7.28 14.52 12.05
C SER A 90 7.33 16.04 12.23
N PHE A 91 6.21 16.64 12.64
CA PHE A 91 6.14 18.06 12.97
C PHE A 91 7.00 18.42 14.19
N PHE A 92 6.93 17.65 15.27
CA PHE A 92 7.73 17.93 16.47
C PHE A 92 9.23 17.74 16.25
N ARG A 93 9.66 16.82 15.37
CA ARG A 93 11.07 16.75 14.92
C ARG A 93 11.50 18.00 14.17
N PHE A 94 10.63 18.55 13.32
CA PHE A 94 10.89 19.84 12.68
C PHE A 94 10.94 20.96 13.72
N ALA A 95 9.97 21.03 14.64
CA ALA A 95 9.90 22.05 15.67
C ALA A 95 11.14 22.04 16.60
N ALA A 96 11.81 20.91 16.76
CA ALA A 96 13.05 20.83 17.56
C ALA A 96 14.17 21.74 17.02
N PHE A 97 14.21 22.01 15.72
CA PHE A 97 15.16 22.93 15.10
C PHE A 97 14.67 24.38 15.13
N GLU A 98 13.35 24.58 15.05
CA GLU A 98 12.75 25.93 14.95
C GLU A 98 12.47 26.57 16.32
N ALA A 99 12.27 25.75 17.36
CA ALA A 99 11.92 26.20 18.71
C ALA A 99 12.72 25.43 19.78
N PRO A 100 14.05 25.53 19.83
CA PRO A 100 14.91 24.76 20.74
C PRO A 100 14.63 25.05 22.22
N SER A 101 14.08 26.23 22.56
CA SER A 101 13.66 26.58 23.91
C SER A 101 12.57 25.63 24.47
N HIS A 102 11.85 24.92 23.62
CA HIS A 102 10.78 23.97 23.98
C HIS A 102 11.25 22.50 23.95
N SER A 103 12.57 22.26 24.02
CA SER A 103 13.16 20.92 23.88
C SER A 103 12.55 19.89 24.83
N ALA A 104 12.31 20.24 26.09
CA ALA A 104 11.71 19.34 27.09
C ALA A 104 10.27 18.91 26.71
N GLN A 105 9.45 19.83 26.21
CA GLN A 105 8.11 19.52 25.69
C GLN A 105 8.19 18.61 24.45
N ILE A 106 9.04 18.98 23.50
CA ILE A 106 9.25 18.22 22.27
C ILE A 106 9.65 16.78 22.56
N GLN A 107 10.60 16.56 23.48
CA GLN A 107 11.04 15.23 23.85
C GLN A 107 9.90 14.39 24.47
N ARG A 108 9.08 14.98 25.33
CA ARG A 108 7.89 14.29 25.90
C ARG A 108 6.91 13.87 24.80
N VAL A 109 6.68 14.70 23.79
CA VAL A 109 5.81 14.35 22.66
C VAL A 109 6.44 13.24 21.81
N LEU A 110 7.71 13.34 21.49
CA LEU A 110 8.42 12.32 20.71
C LEU A 110 8.53 10.97 21.44
N ALA A 111 8.43 10.97 22.77
CA ALA A 111 8.41 9.76 23.59
C ALA A 111 7.06 9.02 23.59
N ILE A 112 5.98 9.60 23.03
CA ILE A 112 4.68 8.93 22.94
C ILE A 112 4.80 7.66 22.08
N PRO A 113 4.53 6.45 22.60
CA PRO A 113 4.75 5.23 21.84
C PRO A 113 3.66 4.97 20.81
N SER A 114 4.05 4.37 19.70
CA SER A 114 3.11 3.74 18.79
C SER A 114 2.53 2.47 19.42
N LYS A 115 1.22 2.28 19.32
CA LYS A 115 0.57 1.04 19.79
C LYS A 115 0.93 -0.13 18.87
N ARG A 116 1.20 -1.28 19.46
CA ARG A 116 1.35 -2.54 18.72
C ARG A 116 -0.02 -2.97 18.18
N PHE A 117 -0.05 -3.60 17.04
CA PHE A 117 -1.26 -4.18 16.46
C PHE A 117 -0.92 -5.47 15.73
N THR A 118 -1.86 -6.40 15.73
CA THR A 118 -1.72 -7.68 15.03
C THR A 118 -1.75 -7.42 13.53
N ARG A 119 -0.72 -7.89 12.82
CA ARG A 119 -0.72 -7.89 11.36
C ARG A 119 -1.55 -9.05 10.87
N THR A 120 -2.58 -8.78 10.10
CA THR A 120 -3.33 -9.82 9.41
C THR A 120 -2.49 -10.42 8.30
N LEU A 121 -2.60 -11.73 8.09
CA LEU A 121 -1.95 -12.41 6.98
C LEU A 121 -2.34 -11.76 5.65
N VAL A 122 -1.36 -11.65 4.75
CA VAL A 122 -1.58 -11.09 3.42
C VAL A 122 -2.52 -12.01 2.65
N GLN A 123 -3.68 -11.49 2.28
CA GLN A 123 -4.62 -12.23 1.45
C GLN A 123 -4.23 -12.07 -0.02
N PHE A 124 -4.16 -13.20 -0.73
CA PHE A 124 -3.87 -13.28 -2.16
C PHE A 124 -4.92 -14.15 -2.87
N LEU A 125 -4.92 -14.12 -4.19
CA LEU A 125 -5.79 -14.94 -5.01
C LEU A 125 -5.09 -16.27 -5.35
N THR A 126 -5.85 -17.34 -5.38
CA THR A 126 -5.38 -18.64 -5.88
C THR A 126 -5.35 -18.64 -7.41
N ARG A 127 -4.65 -19.58 -8.02
CA ARG A 127 -4.57 -19.67 -9.48
C ARG A 127 -5.95 -19.78 -10.15
N PRO A 128 -6.90 -20.64 -9.69
CA PRO A 128 -8.25 -20.69 -10.25
C PRO A 128 -9.01 -19.36 -10.14
N GLU A 129 -8.80 -18.59 -9.06
CA GLU A 129 -9.42 -17.29 -8.88
C GLU A 129 -8.87 -16.24 -9.85
N VAL A 130 -7.57 -16.29 -10.11
CA VAL A 130 -6.92 -15.44 -11.11
C VAL A 130 -7.43 -15.78 -12.51
N ASP A 131 -7.48 -17.06 -12.86
CA ASP A 131 -7.93 -17.51 -14.18
C ASP A 131 -9.41 -17.14 -14.42
N ALA A 132 -10.27 -17.32 -13.43
CA ALA A 132 -11.67 -16.87 -13.50
C ALA A 132 -11.81 -15.34 -13.66
N LEU A 133 -10.96 -14.57 -12.98
CA LEU A 133 -10.95 -13.12 -13.08
C LEU A 133 -10.49 -12.65 -14.48
N LEU A 134 -9.48 -13.29 -15.06
CA LEU A 134 -8.95 -12.98 -16.39
C LEU A 134 -9.94 -13.36 -17.51
N ALA A 135 -10.74 -14.41 -17.32
CA ALA A 135 -11.77 -14.84 -18.26
C ALA A 135 -13.06 -14.00 -18.19
N ALA A 136 -13.26 -13.20 -17.15
CA ALA A 136 -14.51 -12.47 -16.91
C ALA A 136 -14.79 -11.30 -17.87
N PRO A 137 -13.81 -10.56 -18.42
CA PRO A 137 -14.07 -9.49 -19.36
C PRO A 137 -14.62 -10.01 -20.71
N ASP A 138 -15.72 -9.40 -21.17
CA ASP A 138 -16.29 -9.67 -22.50
C ASP A 138 -15.41 -9.06 -23.60
N GLN A 139 -14.60 -9.90 -24.23
CA GLN A 139 -13.64 -9.47 -25.25
C GLN A 139 -14.28 -9.08 -26.61
N LEU A 140 -15.59 -9.26 -26.76
CA LEU A 140 -16.31 -8.72 -27.93
C LEU A 140 -16.43 -7.20 -27.86
N THR A 141 -16.39 -6.62 -26.66
CA THR A 141 -16.47 -5.19 -26.45
C THR A 141 -15.08 -4.55 -26.34
N TRP A 142 -14.93 -3.30 -26.81
CA TRP A 142 -13.70 -2.54 -26.62
C TRP A 142 -13.29 -2.42 -25.14
N SER A 143 -14.26 -2.13 -24.25
CA SER A 143 -13.99 -2.03 -22.82
C SER A 143 -13.56 -3.36 -22.22
N GLY A 144 -14.11 -4.47 -22.68
CA GLY A 144 -13.73 -5.79 -22.21
C GLY A 144 -12.32 -6.18 -22.66
N ARG A 145 -11.91 -5.85 -23.90
CA ARG A 145 -10.52 -6.06 -24.37
C ARG A 145 -9.53 -5.22 -23.57
N ARG A 146 -9.87 -3.94 -23.30
CA ARG A 146 -9.07 -3.08 -22.41
C ARG A 146 -8.95 -3.68 -21.02
N ASP A 147 -10.07 -4.10 -20.42
CA ASP A 147 -10.12 -4.62 -19.06
C ASP A 147 -9.36 -5.93 -18.94
N HIS A 148 -9.44 -6.79 -19.94
CA HIS A 148 -8.66 -8.03 -20.02
C HIS A 148 -7.14 -7.73 -20.04
N ALA A 149 -6.70 -6.84 -20.93
CA ALA A 149 -5.31 -6.43 -21.02
C ALA A 149 -4.82 -5.77 -19.72
N PHE A 150 -5.64 -4.91 -19.11
CA PHE A 150 -5.35 -4.29 -17.81
C PHE A 150 -5.17 -5.33 -16.70
N LEU A 151 -6.11 -6.28 -16.55
CA LEU A 151 -6.06 -7.33 -15.55
C LEU A 151 -4.85 -8.24 -15.74
N LEU A 152 -4.56 -8.62 -16.98
CA LEU A 152 -3.42 -9.47 -17.32
C LEU A 152 -2.09 -8.82 -16.92
N VAL A 153 -1.92 -7.51 -17.26
CA VAL A 153 -0.73 -6.75 -16.84
C VAL A 153 -0.68 -6.62 -15.32
N ALA A 154 -1.79 -6.31 -14.65
CA ALA A 154 -1.82 -6.16 -13.19
C ALA A 154 -1.42 -7.45 -12.47
N VAL A 155 -1.90 -8.61 -12.96
CA VAL A 155 -1.57 -9.92 -12.39
C VAL A 155 -0.10 -10.29 -12.63
N GLN A 156 0.40 -10.10 -13.85
CA GLN A 156 1.75 -10.53 -14.22
C GLN A 156 2.84 -9.63 -13.66
N THR A 157 2.60 -8.32 -13.61
CA THR A 157 3.65 -7.36 -13.24
C THR A 157 3.60 -6.93 -11.79
N GLY A 158 2.43 -7.01 -11.15
CA GLY A 158 2.24 -6.53 -9.79
C GLY A 158 2.45 -5.03 -9.61
N LEU A 159 2.22 -4.23 -10.65
CA LEU A 159 2.36 -2.77 -10.60
C LEU A 159 1.40 -2.13 -9.58
N ARG A 160 1.80 -0.97 -9.03
CA ARG A 160 0.92 -0.18 -8.15
C ARG A 160 -0.21 0.45 -8.98
N LEU A 161 -1.33 0.77 -8.32
CA LEU A 161 -2.47 1.39 -9.00
C LEU A 161 -2.07 2.66 -9.77
N SER A 162 -1.29 3.54 -9.15
CA SER A 162 -0.81 4.78 -9.79
C SER A 162 0.11 4.51 -10.99
N GLU A 163 0.92 3.47 -10.91
CA GLU A 163 1.77 3.01 -12.01
C GLU A 163 0.90 2.46 -13.15
N MET A 164 -0.02 1.54 -12.86
CA MET A 164 -0.95 0.96 -13.84
C MET A 164 -1.75 2.01 -14.61
N THR A 165 -2.33 2.98 -13.89
CA THR A 165 -3.16 4.02 -14.52
C THR A 165 -2.33 5.10 -15.21
N GLY A 166 -1.05 5.22 -14.89
CA GLY A 166 -0.13 6.18 -15.49
C GLY A 166 0.69 5.63 -16.66
N LEU A 167 0.59 4.33 -16.97
CA LEU A 167 1.28 3.73 -18.11
C LEU A 167 0.86 4.39 -19.42
N LYS A 168 1.83 4.72 -20.23
CA LYS A 168 1.65 5.22 -21.61
C LYS A 168 1.91 4.11 -22.62
N ARG A 169 1.46 4.31 -23.84
CA ARG A 169 1.74 3.38 -24.95
C ARG A 169 3.24 3.24 -25.21
N GLU A 170 3.99 4.34 -25.10
CA GLU A 170 5.46 4.39 -25.25
C GLU A 170 6.23 3.63 -24.15
N ASP A 171 5.60 3.36 -23.01
CA ASP A 171 6.22 2.58 -21.92
C ASP A 171 6.23 1.08 -22.21
N LEU A 172 5.47 0.62 -23.21
CA LEU A 172 5.50 -0.76 -23.66
C LEU A 172 6.59 -0.94 -24.72
N ILE A 173 7.70 -1.53 -24.31
CA ILE A 173 8.81 -1.87 -25.21
C ILE A 173 8.53 -3.27 -25.79
N VAL A 174 8.37 -3.32 -27.12
CA VAL A 174 8.12 -4.55 -27.87
C VAL A 174 9.40 -5.02 -28.58
N GLY A 175 9.58 -6.33 -28.72
CA GLY A 175 10.77 -6.91 -29.37
C GLY A 175 11.50 -7.93 -28.50
N ALA A 176 12.79 -8.12 -28.74
CA ALA A 176 13.64 -8.95 -27.89
C ALA A 176 13.73 -8.32 -26.50
N GLY A 177 13.37 -9.09 -25.45
CA GLY A 177 13.34 -8.56 -24.08
C GLY A 177 12.15 -7.62 -23.80
N ALA A 178 10.97 -7.93 -24.35
CA ALA A 178 9.75 -7.14 -24.13
C ALA A 178 9.47 -6.86 -22.66
N HIS A 179 9.25 -5.60 -22.32
CA HIS A 179 9.06 -5.16 -20.94
C HIS A 179 8.21 -3.87 -20.86
N LEU A 180 7.72 -3.57 -19.67
CA LEU A 180 7.15 -2.28 -19.34
C LEU A 180 8.20 -1.44 -18.61
N ARG A 181 8.42 -0.22 -19.09
CA ARG A 181 9.17 0.82 -18.37
C ARG A 181 8.24 1.49 -17.37
N VAL A 182 8.61 1.52 -16.11
CA VAL A 182 7.74 1.99 -15.03
C VAL A 182 8.48 2.99 -14.17
N VAL A 183 7.91 4.17 -14.01
CA VAL A 183 8.40 5.19 -13.08
C VAL A 183 7.68 5.01 -11.74
N GLY A 184 8.42 4.57 -10.72
CA GLY A 184 7.91 4.30 -9.38
C GLY A 184 7.99 5.50 -8.44
N LYS A 185 7.77 5.23 -7.14
CA LYS A 185 7.93 6.22 -6.08
C LYS A 185 9.37 6.77 -6.06
N GLY A 186 9.51 8.08 -5.87
CA GLY A 186 10.81 8.75 -5.88
C GLY A 186 11.42 8.90 -7.28
N ARG A 187 10.62 8.80 -8.35
CA ARG A 187 11.05 8.90 -9.75
C ARG A 187 12.06 7.83 -10.16
N LYS A 188 12.11 6.70 -9.43
CA LYS A 188 12.97 5.58 -9.80
C LYS A 188 12.34 4.79 -10.93
N GLU A 189 13.08 4.62 -12.01
CA GLU A 189 12.66 3.82 -13.15
C GLU A 189 13.01 2.35 -12.92
N ARG A 190 12.17 1.46 -13.43
CA ARG A 190 12.42 0.03 -13.51
C ARG A 190 11.78 -0.57 -14.75
N CYS A 191 12.37 -1.63 -15.25
CA CYS A 191 11.82 -2.44 -16.31
C CYS A 191 11.18 -3.70 -15.70
N THR A 192 9.94 -3.98 -16.07
CA THR A 192 9.23 -5.19 -15.66
C THR A 192 9.00 -6.07 -16.88
N PRO A 193 9.63 -7.28 -16.97
CA PRO A 193 9.54 -8.13 -18.13
C PRO A 193 8.12 -8.66 -18.34
N LEU A 194 7.77 -8.93 -19.58
CA LEU A 194 6.47 -9.45 -20.01
C LEU A 194 6.61 -10.87 -20.58
N ALA A 195 5.70 -11.75 -20.21
CA ALA A 195 5.58 -13.05 -20.87
C ALA A 195 5.06 -12.87 -22.31
N GLN A 196 5.42 -13.79 -23.20
CA GLN A 196 5.02 -13.74 -24.61
C GLN A 196 3.50 -13.72 -24.81
N SER A 197 2.76 -14.45 -23.98
CA SER A 197 1.29 -14.45 -23.99
C SER A 197 0.71 -13.05 -23.67
N THR A 198 1.24 -12.37 -22.67
CA THR A 198 0.83 -11.02 -22.31
C THR A 198 1.22 -10.00 -23.37
N LEU A 199 2.41 -10.15 -23.95
CA LEU A 199 2.86 -9.31 -25.04
C LEU A 199 1.94 -9.45 -26.27
N ALA A 200 1.48 -10.66 -26.59
CA ALA A 200 0.53 -10.88 -27.68
C ALA A 200 -0.79 -10.14 -27.47
N VAL A 201 -1.36 -10.22 -26.26
CA VAL A 201 -2.57 -9.48 -25.88
C VAL A 201 -2.35 -7.97 -25.96
N LEU A 202 -1.23 -7.46 -25.46
CA LEU A 202 -0.91 -6.04 -25.51
C LEU A 202 -0.69 -5.54 -26.94
N LYS A 203 -0.04 -6.32 -27.81
CA LYS A 203 0.08 -5.99 -29.24
C LYS A 203 -1.28 -5.91 -29.94
N ALA A 204 -2.20 -6.84 -29.62
CA ALA A 204 -3.56 -6.79 -30.13
C ALA A 204 -4.30 -5.54 -29.61
N TRP A 205 -4.14 -5.23 -28.31
CA TRP A 205 -4.72 -4.03 -27.71
C TRP A 205 -4.18 -2.73 -28.33
N LEU A 206 -2.89 -2.64 -28.64
CA LEU A 206 -2.31 -1.46 -29.28
C LEU A 206 -2.84 -1.19 -30.69
N ARG A 207 -3.41 -2.18 -31.37
CA ARG A 207 -4.06 -2.03 -32.69
C ARG A 207 -5.48 -1.45 -32.58
N GLU A 208 -6.07 -1.43 -31.38
CA GLU A 208 -7.37 -0.80 -31.16
C GLU A 208 -7.27 0.71 -31.41
N PRO A 209 -8.34 1.31 -31.98
CA PRO A 209 -8.40 2.75 -32.18
C PRO A 209 -8.15 3.50 -30.86
N GLN A 210 -7.23 4.47 -30.91
CA GLN A 210 -6.97 5.32 -29.77
C GLN A 210 -8.21 6.17 -29.48
N ARG A 211 -8.52 6.33 -28.18
CA ARG A 211 -9.60 7.20 -27.73
C ARG A 211 -9.01 8.34 -26.91
N GLY A 212 -9.42 9.57 -27.25
CA GLY A 212 -8.93 10.80 -26.63
C GLY A 212 -7.50 11.15 -27.01
N ASP A 213 -7.01 12.24 -26.43
CA ASP A 213 -5.70 12.82 -26.72
C ASP A 213 -4.60 12.31 -25.79
N ASP A 214 -4.97 11.72 -24.67
CA ASP A 214 -4.03 11.14 -23.70
C ASP A 214 -3.41 9.85 -24.26
N ASP A 215 -2.08 9.78 -24.30
CA ASP A 215 -1.34 8.60 -24.75
C ASP A 215 -1.25 7.50 -23.66
N VAL A 216 -2.30 7.33 -22.87
CA VAL A 216 -2.37 6.31 -21.84
C VAL A 216 -2.59 4.92 -22.43
N LEU A 217 -1.92 3.92 -21.85
CA LEU A 217 -2.03 2.53 -22.30
C LEU A 217 -3.44 1.96 -22.07
N PHE A 218 -4.10 2.31 -20.98
CA PHE A 218 -5.43 1.84 -20.60
C PHE A 218 -6.39 3.02 -20.35
N PRO A 219 -6.92 3.65 -21.41
CA PRO A 219 -7.78 4.81 -21.28
C PRO A 219 -9.18 4.46 -20.75
N SER A 220 -9.86 5.46 -20.19
CA SER A 220 -11.29 5.41 -19.88
C SER A 220 -12.12 5.40 -21.18
N ALA A 221 -13.45 5.28 -21.07
CA ALA A 221 -14.34 5.40 -22.24
C ALA A 221 -14.24 6.78 -22.92
N LYS A 222 -13.82 7.82 -22.17
CA LYS A 222 -13.62 9.19 -22.67
C LYS A 222 -12.21 9.42 -23.24
N GLY A 223 -11.32 8.42 -23.17
CA GLY A 223 -9.92 8.53 -23.61
C GLY A 223 -8.95 9.02 -22.55
N GLU A 224 -9.44 9.44 -21.38
CA GLU A 224 -8.62 9.94 -20.29
C GLU A 224 -8.02 8.81 -19.44
N ARG A 225 -7.08 9.16 -18.59
CA ARG A 225 -6.52 8.25 -17.56
C ARG A 225 -7.64 7.66 -16.67
N LEU A 226 -7.59 6.35 -16.41
CA LEU A 226 -8.50 5.70 -15.47
C LEU A 226 -8.33 6.28 -14.06
N SER A 227 -9.44 6.72 -13.46
CA SER A 227 -9.45 7.14 -12.07
C SER A 227 -9.36 5.94 -11.11
N VAL A 228 -9.00 6.20 -9.85
CA VAL A 228 -9.02 5.18 -8.78
C VAL A 228 -10.38 4.50 -8.69
N HIS A 229 -11.46 5.29 -8.75
CA HIS A 229 -12.84 4.78 -8.73
C HIS A 229 -13.17 3.96 -9.98
N GLY A 230 -12.71 4.40 -11.17
CA GLY A 230 -12.88 3.67 -12.41
C GLY A 230 -12.24 2.28 -12.36
N VAL A 231 -11.02 2.18 -11.86
CA VAL A 231 -10.35 0.88 -11.67
C VAL A 231 -11.06 0.04 -10.61
N GLN A 232 -11.54 0.63 -9.52
CA GLN A 232 -12.26 -0.12 -8.50
C GLN A 232 -13.60 -0.66 -9.02
N TYR A 233 -14.29 0.12 -9.83
CA TYR A 233 -15.51 -0.32 -10.54
C TYR A 233 -15.21 -1.49 -11.49
N LEU A 234 -14.18 -1.37 -12.33
CA LEU A 234 -13.70 -2.43 -13.25
C LEU A 234 -13.45 -3.74 -12.50
N LEU A 235 -12.63 -3.68 -11.44
CA LEU A 235 -12.29 -4.86 -10.64
C LEU A 235 -13.52 -5.48 -9.96
N THR A 236 -14.43 -4.67 -9.45
CA THR A 236 -15.67 -5.14 -8.83
C THR A 236 -16.59 -5.81 -9.86
N LYS A 237 -16.78 -5.20 -11.04
CA LYS A 237 -17.57 -5.72 -12.15
C LYS A 237 -17.07 -7.11 -12.54
N HIS A 238 -15.77 -7.26 -12.82
CA HIS A 238 -15.21 -8.54 -13.28
C HIS A 238 -15.15 -9.58 -12.15
N ARG A 239 -14.92 -9.17 -10.89
CA ARG A 239 -15.03 -10.08 -9.75
C ARG A 239 -16.45 -10.65 -9.64
N MET A 240 -17.48 -9.83 -9.79
CA MET A 240 -18.88 -10.29 -9.74
C MET A 240 -19.18 -11.31 -10.85
N ALA A 241 -18.68 -11.09 -12.06
CA ALA A 241 -18.80 -12.03 -13.15
C ALA A 241 -18.03 -13.33 -12.87
N ALA A 242 -16.78 -13.22 -12.40
CA ALA A 242 -15.94 -14.37 -12.06
C ALA A 242 -16.51 -15.22 -10.90
N CYS A 243 -17.24 -14.61 -9.97
CA CYS A 243 -17.90 -15.35 -8.87
C CYS A 243 -18.90 -16.41 -9.34
N LYS A 244 -19.42 -16.30 -10.58
CA LYS A 244 -20.32 -17.31 -11.16
C LYS A 244 -19.59 -18.62 -11.44
N VAL A 245 -18.31 -18.55 -11.79
CA VAL A 245 -17.44 -19.70 -12.11
C VAL A 245 -16.60 -20.09 -10.91
N CYS A 246 -16.15 -19.13 -10.11
CA CYS A 246 -15.30 -19.36 -8.93
C CYS A 246 -15.92 -18.68 -7.68
N PRO A 247 -16.80 -19.39 -6.94
CA PRO A 247 -17.55 -18.84 -5.80
C PRO A 247 -16.68 -18.31 -4.65
N SER A 248 -15.46 -18.82 -4.47
CA SER A 248 -14.53 -18.36 -3.43
C SER A 248 -14.16 -16.86 -3.55
N LEU A 249 -14.32 -16.28 -4.73
CA LEU A 249 -14.13 -14.84 -4.96
C LEU A 249 -15.20 -13.98 -4.27
N LYS A 250 -16.34 -14.52 -3.82
CA LYS A 250 -17.39 -13.76 -3.12
C LYS A 250 -16.87 -13.14 -1.83
N GLU A 251 -16.03 -13.87 -1.09
CA GLU A 251 -15.47 -13.44 0.18
C GLU A 251 -14.20 -12.60 0.04
N LYS A 252 -13.69 -12.44 -1.18
CA LYS A 252 -12.44 -11.74 -1.44
C LYS A 252 -12.69 -10.38 -2.12
N ARG A 253 -12.15 -9.32 -1.54
CA ARG A 253 -12.11 -8.01 -2.20
C ARG A 253 -10.95 -7.98 -3.20
N VAL A 254 -11.21 -7.94 -4.50
CA VAL A 254 -10.18 -7.80 -5.53
C VAL A 254 -9.78 -6.33 -5.67
N THR A 255 -8.49 -6.06 -5.53
CA THR A 255 -7.90 -4.72 -5.71
C THR A 255 -6.56 -4.88 -6.44
N VAL A 256 -6.07 -3.82 -7.10
CA VAL A 256 -4.73 -3.85 -7.72
C VAL A 256 -3.65 -4.24 -6.70
N HIS A 257 -3.78 -3.78 -5.45
CA HIS A 257 -2.85 -4.15 -4.40
C HIS A 257 -2.90 -5.65 -4.05
N ARG A 258 -4.09 -6.26 -4.07
CA ARG A 258 -4.23 -7.71 -3.89
C ARG A 258 -3.67 -8.50 -5.07
N LEU A 259 -3.86 -8.04 -6.31
CA LEU A 259 -3.22 -8.64 -7.49
C LEU A 259 -1.69 -8.58 -7.38
N ARG A 260 -1.15 -7.46 -6.91
CA ARG A 260 0.27 -7.32 -6.60
C ARG A 260 0.75 -8.30 -5.52
N HIS A 261 -0.03 -8.51 -4.47
CA HIS A 261 0.27 -9.52 -3.46
C HIS A 261 0.24 -10.94 -4.03
N THR A 262 -0.71 -11.21 -4.92
CA THR A 262 -0.80 -12.49 -5.63
C THR A 262 0.48 -12.74 -6.43
N MET A 263 0.91 -11.76 -7.24
CA MET A 263 2.16 -11.87 -8.01
C MET A 263 3.39 -12.10 -7.12
N ALA A 264 3.49 -11.37 -5.99
CA ALA A 264 4.57 -11.57 -5.03
C ALA A 264 4.58 -13.00 -4.45
N MET A 265 3.39 -13.53 -4.15
CA MET A 265 3.24 -14.90 -3.63
C MET A 265 3.56 -15.95 -4.69
N ASP A 266 3.15 -15.72 -5.95
CA ASP A 266 3.46 -16.64 -7.06
C ASP A 266 4.98 -16.72 -7.27
N LEU A 267 5.68 -15.58 -7.31
CA LEU A 267 7.14 -15.54 -7.41
C LEU A 267 7.82 -16.24 -6.22
N LEU A 268 7.34 -15.98 -5.00
CA LEU A 268 7.88 -16.60 -3.80
C LEU A 268 7.66 -18.12 -3.78
N GLN A 269 6.49 -18.60 -4.21
CA GLN A 269 6.18 -20.02 -4.33
C GLN A 269 6.98 -20.71 -5.44
N ALA A 270 7.35 -19.98 -6.48
CA ALA A 270 8.26 -20.42 -7.53
C ALA A 270 9.73 -20.49 -7.07
N GLY A 271 10.04 -20.05 -5.84
CA GLY A 271 11.39 -20.09 -5.27
C GLY A 271 12.27 -18.90 -5.65
N VAL A 272 11.67 -17.82 -6.18
CA VAL A 272 12.42 -16.59 -6.52
C VAL A 272 12.90 -15.90 -5.24
N ASP A 273 14.16 -15.46 -5.24
CA ASP A 273 14.75 -14.76 -4.11
C ASP A 273 14.00 -13.45 -3.77
N ARG A 274 13.93 -13.12 -2.48
CA ARG A 274 13.21 -11.94 -1.97
C ARG A 274 13.75 -10.62 -2.50
N SER A 275 15.06 -10.54 -2.71
CA SER A 275 15.71 -9.35 -3.25
C SER A 275 15.27 -9.12 -4.70
N VAL A 276 15.14 -10.18 -5.49
CA VAL A 276 14.62 -10.15 -6.86
C VAL A 276 13.14 -9.74 -6.86
N ILE A 277 12.33 -10.30 -5.95
CA ILE A 277 10.91 -9.89 -5.79
C ILE A 277 10.81 -8.40 -5.39
N ALA A 278 11.66 -7.93 -4.49
CA ALA A 278 11.71 -6.53 -4.09
C ALA A 278 12.06 -5.61 -5.27
N LEU A 279 13.05 -5.98 -6.07
CA LEU A 279 13.42 -5.26 -7.31
C LEU A 279 12.28 -5.26 -8.33
N TRP A 280 11.69 -6.41 -8.59
CA TRP A 280 10.55 -6.57 -9.50
C TRP A 280 9.40 -5.64 -9.13
N LEU A 281 9.01 -5.66 -7.87
CA LEU A 281 7.91 -4.86 -7.37
C LEU A 281 8.28 -3.39 -7.11
N GLY A 282 9.56 -3.02 -7.13
CA GLY A 282 10.02 -1.67 -6.80
C GLY A 282 9.75 -1.34 -5.32
N HIS A 283 10.13 -2.24 -4.40
CA HIS A 283 10.14 -1.97 -2.97
C HIS A 283 11.39 -1.17 -2.61
N GLU A 284 11.26 -0.18 -1.72
CA GLU A 284 12.40 0.61 -1.24
C GLU A 284 13.27 -0.19 -0.26
N SER A 285 12.67 -1.18 0.43
CA SER A 285 13.35 -2.09 1.35
C SER A 285 12.88 -3.53 1.12
N VAL A 286 13.79 -4.47 1.27
CA VAL A 286 13.52 -5.91 1.26
C VAL A 286 12.57 -6.30 2.40
N ASP A 287 12.56 -5.54 3.50
CA ASP A 287 11.65 -5.75 4.64
C ASP A 287 10.18 -5.67 4.22
N THR A 288 9.86 -4.84 3.22
CA THR A 288 8.50 -4.77 2.65
C THR A 288 8.09 -6.10 2.02
N THR A 289 9.05 -6.90 1.54
CA THR A 289 8.81 -8.22 0.95
C THR A 289 8.70 -9.31 2.03
N GLN A 290 9.20 -9.05 3.24
CA GLN A 290 9.18 -10.00 4.36
C GLN A 290 7.76 -10.38 4.81
N ILE A 291 6.78 -9.51 4.61
CA ILE A 291 5.36 -9.78 4.91
C ILE A 291 4.81 -11.02 4.17
N TYR A 292 5.43 -11.40 3.05
CA TYR A 292 5.01 -12.57 2.27
C TYR A 292 5.55 -13.89 2.84
N LEU A 293 6.61 -13.86 3.65
CA LEU A 293 7.21 -15.06 4.24
C LEU A 293 6.34 -15.68 5.35
N GLU A 294 5.51 -14.88 5.98
CA GLU A 294 4.62 -15.35 7.03
C GLU A 294 3.38 -16.06 6.45
N ALA A 295 3.21 -16.03 5.12
CA ALA A 295 1.90 -16.26 4.50
C ALA A 295 1.55 -17.72 4.25
N THR A 296 2.51 -18.69 4.17
CA THR A 296 2.11 -20.09 3.87
C THR A 296 2.89 -21.16 4.63
N LEU A 297 2.15 -22.05 5.30
CA LEU A 297 2.67 -23.26 5.92
C LEU A 297 3.32 -24.18 4.87
N ALA A 298 2.74 -24.28 3.67
CA ALA A 298 3.25 -25.09 2.56
C ALA A 298 4.66 -24.72 2.11
N MET A 299 5.08 -23.46 2.23
CA MET A 299 6.47 -23.04 1.96
C MET A 299 7.42 -23.51 3.03
N LYS A 300 7.00 -23.46 4.30
CA LYS A 300 7.80 -23.96 5.43
C LYS A 300 7.96 -25.47 5.35
N GLU A 301 6.90 -26.18 4.97
CA GLU A 301 6.91 -27.62 4.73
C GLU A 301 7.84 -28.02 3.58
N ARG A 302 7.84 -27.27 2.45
CA ARG A 302 8.79 -27.49 1.34
C ARG A 302 10.23 -27.18 1.72
N ALA A 303 10.47 -26.15 2.53
CA ALA A 303 11.79 -25.84 3.03
C ALA A 303 12.29 -26.95 3.97
N LEU A 304 11.41 -27.44 4.84
CA LEU A 304 11.71 -28.56 5.74
C LEU A 304 12.00 -29.85 4.97
N ALA A 305 11.28 -30.13 3.89
CA ALA A 305 11.51 -31.29 3.02
C ALA A 305 12.87 -31.25 2.30
N LYS A 306 13.51 -30.09 2.14
CA LYS A 306 14.86 -29.93 1.60
C LYS A 306 15.95 -30.18 2.63
N THR A 307 15.62 -30.12 3.93
CA THR A 307 16.53 -30.44 5.02
C THR A 307 16.24 -31.86 5.47
N LEU A 308 17.11 -32.81 5.13
CA LEU A 308 17.02 -34.18 5.67
C LEU A 308 17.28 -34.09 7.18
N PRO A 309 16.28 -34.42 8.04
CA PRO A 309 16.56 -34.52 9.47
C PRO A 309 17.53 -35.70 9.67
N PRO A 310 18.57 -35.56 10.48
CA PRO A 310 19.43 -36.66 10.84
C PRO A 310 18.55 -37.71 11.53
N ASN A 311 18.32 -38.87 10.86
CA ASN A 311 17.59 -40.03 11.36
C ASN A 311 16.05 -39.88 11.53
N GLY A 312 15.38 -38.95 10.83
CA GLY A 312 13.92 -38.78 10.91
C GLY A 312 13.17 -39.22 9.64
N ARG A 313 11.99 -39.84 9.81
CA ARG A 313 11.04 -40.03 8.71
C ARG A 313 10.39 -38.70 8.37
N PRO A 314 10.20 -38.35 7.06
CA PRO A 314 9.43 -37.15 6.70
C PRO A 314 8.00 -37.25 7.28
N GLY A 315 7.63 -36.31 8.10
CA GLY A 315 6.29 -36.29 8.69
C GLY A 315 5.88 -34.85 9.05
N ARG A 316 4.58 -34.61 9.09
CA ARG A 316 4.02 -33.36 9.55
C ARG A 316 4.23 -33.25 11.07
N TYR A 317 4.89 -32.20 11.53
CA TYR A 317 5.02 -31.94 12.95
C TYR A 317 3.64 -31.75 13.58
N GLN A 318 3.31 -32.61 14.53
CA GLN A 318 2.12 -32.49 15.39
C GLN A 318 2.65 -32.22 16.81
N PRO A 319 2.44 -31.01 17.39
CA PRO A 319 2.85 -30.75 18.77
C PRO A 319 2.07 -31.64 19.71
N GLY A 320 2.74 -32.33 20.61
CA GLY A 320 2.11 -33.12 21.66
C GLY A 320 1.40 -32.23 22.67
N ASP A 321 0.32 -32.74 23.30
CA ASP A 321 -0.53 -32.02 24.27
C ASP A 321 0.26 -31.39 25.46
N GLN A 322 1.38 -31.96 25.84
CA GLN A 322 2.22 -31.43 26.93
C GLN A 322 2.87 -30.08 26.59
N LEU A 323 3.25 -29.85 25.33
CA LEU A 323 3.83 -28.56 24.90
C LEU A 323 2.75 -27.48 24.82
N LEU A 324 1.56 -27.84 24.37
CA LEU A 324 0.41 -26.94 24.38
C LEU A 324 -0.04 -26.60 25.82
N GLY A 325 0.01 -27.57 26.73
CA GLY A 325 -0.23 -27.35 28.16
C GLY A 325 0.75 -26.38 28.80
N PHE A 326 2.04 -26.48 28.47
CA PHE A 326 3.09 -25.55 28.92
C PHE A 326 2.89 -24.15 28.35
N LEU A 327 2.61 -24.03 27.07
CA LEU A 327 2.42 -22.71 26.42
C LEU A 327 1.14 -22.01 26.89
N ASN A 328 0.11 -22.73 27.31
CA ASN A 328 -1.11 -22.17 27.88
C ASN A 328 -0.93 -21.75 29.36
N SER A 329 0.15 -22.16 30.02
CA SER A 329 0.49 -21.77 31.40
C SER A 329 1.40 -20.53 31.49
N LEU A 330 1.90 -20.02 30.38
CA LEU A 330 2.64 -18.76 30.26
C LEU A 330 1.71 -17.57 30.01
#